data_a9b316fceeb09d67b8905e5cc13e3030
#
_entry.id   a9b316fceeb09d67b8905e5cc13e3030
#
_cell.length_a   1.000
_cell.length_b   1.000
_cell.length_c   1.000
_cell.angle_alpha   90.00
_cell.angle_beta   90.00
_cell.angle_gamma   90.00
#
_symmetry.space_group_name_H-M   'P 1'
#
loop_
_entity.id
_entity.type
_entity.pdbx_description
1 polymer ?
#
loop_
_entity_poly.entity_id
_entity_poly.type
_entity_poly.pdbx_seq_one_letter_code
_entity_poly.pdbx_strand_id
1 'polypeptide(L)'
;MNRIIINCGEGRGKSSSGFGVIVRSLAHGKKVIAAQFFKPEKDAALKYLLEFSADKLTVKNYGKWYFADCPDADAAETYRNALSDICSLIKENDYDVILLDEIFYTVNFGLLDVKEIINILNSVDGKCFVLTGRNAPQELIDIADTVSCIKCEKHAFEQGIKAQTGVEF
;
A
#
# COMPACT_ATOMS: atom_id res chain seq x y z
N MET A 1 2.42 20.28 -5.46
CA MET A 1 2.03 19.14 -6.34
C MET A 1 2.58 17.85 -5.73
N ASN A 2 1.78 16.82 -5.64
CA ASN A 2 2.19 15.51 -5.13
C ASN A 2 2.94 14.72 -6.20
N ARG A 3 3.75 13.75 -5.76
CA ARG A 3 4.31 12.70 -6.62
C ARG A 3 3.56 11.41 -6.39
N ILE A 4 3.07 10.77 -7.44
CA ILE A 4 2.31 9.52 -7.38
C ILE A 4 3.07 8.43 -8.12
N ILE A 5 3.44 7.37 -7.41
CA ILE A 5 4.15 6.19 -7.91
C ILE A 5 3.25 4.97 -7.75
N ILE A 6 3.07 4.22 -8.82
CA ILE A 6 2.30 2.97 -8.84
C ILE A 6 3.23 1.79 -9.13
N ASN A 7 3.19 0.77 -8.28
CA ASN A 7 3.82 -0.53 -8.51
C ASN A 7 2.72 -1.60 -8.59
N CYS A 8 2.39 -2.03 -9.79
CA CYS A 8 1.26 -2.95 -10.02
C CYS A 8 1.70 -4.24 -10.75
N GLY A 9 0.74 -5.10 -11.06
CA GLY A 9 0.93 -6.31 -11.85
C GLY A 9 0.91 -7.60 -11.04
N GLU A 10 1.04 -8.74 -11.73
CA GLU A 10 0.92 -10.08 -11.14
C GLU A 10 2.22 -10.58 -10.51
N GLY A 11 3.36 -10.01 -10.91
CA GLY A 11 4.67 -10.43 -10.44
C GLY A 11 4.93 -10.06 -8.99
N ARG A 12 5.90 -10.78 -8.40
CA ARG A 12 6.41 -10.54 -7.07
C ARG A 12 7.23 -9.24 -7.00
N GLY A 13 7.18 -8.52 -5.88
CA GLY A 13 8.04 -7.36 -5.65
C GLY A 13 7.29 -6.02 -5.53
N LYS A 14 5.97 -5.97 -5.71
CA LYS A 14 5.17 -4.74 -5.57
C LYS A 14 5.36 -4.07 -4.19
N SER A 15 5.03 -4.79 -3.13
CA SER A 15 5.21 -4.32 -1.74
C SER A 15 6.68 -4.10 -1.41
N SER A 16 7.58 -5.02 -1.84
CA SER A 16 9.03 -4.89 -1.63
C SER A 16 9.61 -3.63 -2.28
N SER A 17 9.12 -3.23 -3.45
CA SER A 17 9.47 -1.98 -4.10
C SER A 17 9.01 -0.77 -3.27
N GLY A 18 7.77 -0.80 -2.75
CA GLY A 18 7.26 0.21 -1.82
C GLY A 18 8.10 0.30 -0.55
N PHE A 19 8.45 -0.84 0.05
CA PHE A 19 9.32 -0.88 1.24
C PHE A 19 10.72 -0.35 0.93
N GLY A 20 11.26 -0.59 -0.26
CA GLY A 20 12.51 0.02 -0.71
C GLY A 20 12.47 1.54 -0.74
N VAL A 21 11.33 2.14 -1.11
CA VAL A 21 11.12 3.60 -1.01
C VAL A 21 11.09 4.04 0.45
N ILE A 22 10.39 3.31 1.33
CA ILE A 22 10.35 3.60 2.78
C ILE A 22 11.76 3.61 3.37
N VAL A 23 12.55 2.55 3.16
CA VAL A 23 13.94 2.44 3.67
C VAL A 23 14.78 3.63 3.22
N ARG A 24 14.71 3.98 1.93
CA ARG A 24 15.45 5.11 1.37
C ARG A 24 14.99 6.45 1.98
N SER A 25 13.69 6.62 2.18
CA SER A 25 13.12 7.84 2.77
C SER A 25 13.55 8.00 4.23
N LEU A 26 13.47 6.95 5.03
CA LEU A 26 13.91 6.94 6.42
C LEU A 26 15.42 7.22 6.54
N ALA A 27 16.25 6.66 5.65
CA ALA A 27 17.69 6.93 5.60
C ALA A 27 18.00 8.41 5.32
N HIS A 28 17.10 9.15 4.67
CA HIS A 28 17.19 10.59 4.47
C HIS A 28 16.44 11.41 5.53
N GLY A 29 16.06 10.79 6.64
CA GLY A 29 15.40 11.48 7.75
C GLY A 29 13.95 11.87 7.52
N LYS A 30 13.32 11.34 6.45
CA LYS A 30 11.93 11.62 6.08
C LYS A 30 10.95 10.91 6.99
N LYS A 31 9.78 11.52 7.22
CA LYS A 31 8.66 10.89 7.93
C LYS A 31 7.78 10.10 6.96
N VAL A 32 7.44 8.88 7.34
CA VAL A 32 6.75 7.93 6.48
C VAL A 32 5.54 7.34 7.20
N ILE A 33 4.42 7.21 6.48
CA ILE A 33 3.32 6.34 6.89
C ILE A 33 3.17 5.20 5.88
N ALA A 34 3.09 3.96 6.38
CA ALA A 34 2.79 2.76 5.63
C ALA A 34 1.43 2.21 6.07
N ALA A 35 0.46 2.29 5.19
CA ALA A 35 -0.86 1.71 5.37
C ALA A 35 -0.98 0.43 4.55
N GLN A 36 -1.19 -0.71 5.21
CA GLN A 36 -1.34 -2.02 4.60
C GLN A 36 -2.82 -2.43 4.61
N PHE A 37 -3.38 -2.62 3.42
CA PHE A 37 -4.75 -3.09 3.24
C PHE A 37 -4.78 -4.62 3.13
N PHE A 38 -5.87 -5.25 3.54
CA PHE A 38 -6.05 -6.71 3.53
C PHE A 38 -4.99 -7.48 4.32
N LYS A 39 -4.32 -6.83 5.24
CA LYS A 39 -3.31 -7.46 6.10
C LYS A 39 -3.69 -7.26 7.57
N PRO A 40 -4.00 -8.35 8.32
CA PRO A 40 -4.37 -8.25 9.74
C PRO A 40 -3.18 -7.88 10.62
N GLU A 41 -1.97 -8.21 10.17
CA GLU A 41 -0.73 -7.95 10.89
C GLU A 41 0.27 -7.17 10.05
N LYS A 42 1.14 -6.43 10.74
CA LYS A 42 2.24 -5.73 10.09
C LYS A 42 3.19 -6.73 9.42
N ASP A 43 3.60 -6.40 8.21
CA ASP A 43 4.66 -7.11 7.51
C ASP A 43 5.96 -7.17 8.34
N ALA A 44 6.68 -8.29 8.27
CA ALA A 44 7.91 -8.49 9.05
C ALA A 44 8.97 -7.40 8.77
N ALA A 45 9.11 -6.97 7.52
CA ALA A 45 10.03 -5.90 7.16
C ALA A 45 9.64 -4.56 7.82
N LEU A 46 8.34 -4.23 7.89
CA LEU A 46 7.88 -3.02 8.58
C LEU A 46 7.99 -3.12 10.09
N LYS A 47 7.76 -4.31 10.67
CA LYS A 47 8.03 -4.55 12.11
C LYS A 47 9.50 -4.27 12.43
N TYR A 48 10.41 -4.80 11.63
CA TYR A 48 11.85 -4.59 11.79
C TYR A 48 12.23 -3.11 11.67
N LEU A 49 11.72 -2.40 10.67
CA LEU A 49 12.01 -0.97 10.50
C LEU A 49 11.50 -0.10 11.65
N LEU A 50 10.40 -0.48 12.30
CA LEU A 50 9.88 0.24 13.47
C LEU A 50 10.84 0.20 14.67
N GLU A 51 11.65 -0.85 14.81
CA GLU A 51 12.64 -0.94 15.90
C GLU A 51 13.69 0.17 15.84
N PHE A 52 13.98 0.70 14.65
CA PHE A 52 15.03 1.69 14.42
C PHE A 52 14.50 3.08 14.01
N SER A 53 13.20 3.20 13.74
CA SER A 53 12.64 4.41 13.13
C SER A 53 11.25 4.75 13.66
N ALA A 54 10.92 4.38 14.89
CA ALA A 54 9.59 4.58 15.48
C ALA A 54 9.18 6.06 15.55
N ASP A 55 10.13 6.98 15.60
CA ASP A 55 9.91 8.43 15.59
C ASP A 55 9.55 8.98 14.19
N LYS A 56 9.83 8.23 13.13
CA LYS A 56 9.65 8.64 11.73
C LYS A 56 8.78 7.71 10.90
N LEU A 57 8.50 6.50 11.38
CA LEU A 57 7.69 5.51 10.69
C LEU A 57 6.41 5.20 11.45
N THR A 58 5.28 5.45 10.81
CA THR A 58 3.96 4.99 11.29
C THR A 58 3.52 3.82 10.41
N VAL A 59 3.08 2.72 11.02
CA VAL A 59 2.53 1.56 10.30
C VAL A 59 1.11 1.30 10.76
N LYS A 60 0.19 1.27 9.81
CA LYS A 60 -1.23 0.97 10.01
C LYS A 60 -1.63 -0.27 9.20
N ASN A 61 -2.47 -1.11 9.78
CA ASN A 61 -3.01 -2.28 9.11
C ASN A 61 -4.53 -2.22 9.12
N TYR A 62 -5.15 -2.52 7.99
CA TYR A 62 -6.58 -2.44 7.81
C TYR A 62 -7.15 -3.71 7.19
N GLY A 63 -8.26 -4.17 7.76
CA GLY A 63 -8.99 -5.32 7.28
C GLY A 63 -8.32 -6.65 7.61
N LYS A 64 -8.79 -7.70 6.94
CA LYS A 64 -8.32 -9.07 7.07
C LYS A 64 -7.99 -9.63 5.68
N TRP A 65 -7.22 -10.69 5.62
CA TRP A 65 -6.90 -11.35 4.36
C TRP A 65 -8.08 -12.18 3.85
N TYR A 66 -8.43 -11.99 2.59
CA TYR A 66 -9.45 -12.77 1.89
C TYR A 66 -8.78 -13.63 0.83
N PHE A 67 -8.75 -14.96 1.02
CA PHE A 67 -8.01 -15.87 0.12
C PHE A 67 -8.79 -16.31 -1.13
N ALA A 68 -10.12 -16.40 -1.04
CA ALA A 68 -10.93 -16.97 -2.12
C ALA A 68 -12.33 -16.37 -2.23
N ASP A 69 -12.81 -15.67 -1.22
CA ASP A 69 -14.20 -15.22 -1.14
C ASP A 69 -14.29 -13.70 -1.31
N CYS A 70 -15.42 -13.26 -1.83
CA CYS A 70 -15.79 -11.85 -1.83
C CYS A 70 -15.78 -11.33 -0.37
N PRO A 71 -15.21 -10.14 -0.13
CA PRO A 71 -15.29 -9.52 1.19
C PRO A 71 -16.72 -9.49 1.74
N ASP A 72 -16.84 -9.62 3.07
CA ASP A 72 -18.14 -9.56 3.76
C ASP A 72 -18.80 -8.17 3.63
N ALA A 73 -20.10 -8.09 3.96
CA ALA A 73 -20.91 -6.88 3.79
C ALA A 73 -20.32 -5.65 4.53
N ASP A 74 -19.60 -5.88 5.64
CA ASP A 74 -19.04 -4.82 6.47
C ASP A 74 -17.66 -4.36 5.99
N ALA A 75 -17.07 -5.06 5.02
CA ALA A 75 -15.72 -4.75 4.53
C ALA A 75 -15.62 -3.35 3.90
N ALA A 76 -16.65 -2.92 3.17
CA ALA A 76 -16.67 -1.59 2.57
C ALA A 76 -16.60 -0.47 3.62
N GLU A 77 -17.34 -0.60 4.72
CA GLU A 77 -17.29 0.35 5.82
C GLU A 77 -15.91 0.35 6.50
N THR A 78 -15.34 -0.83 6.73
CA THR A 78 -13.99 -0.99 7.27
C THR A 78 -12.96 -0.21 6.46
N TYR A 79 -12.99 -0.30 5.13
CA TYR A 79 -12.03 0.37 4.27
C TYR A 79 -12.31 1.86 4.08
N ARG A 80 -13.59 2.33 4.15
CA ARG A 80 -13.88 3.77 4.23
C ARG A 80 -13.34 4.38 5.52
N ASN A 81 -13.52 3.69 6.64
CA ASN A 81 -12.96 4.13 7.92
C ASN A 81 -11.43 4.15 7.89
N ALA A 82 -10.78 3.17 7.23
CA ALA A 82 -9.34 3.17 6.99
C ALA A 82 -8.88 4.39 6.19
N LEU A 83 -9.58 4.72 5.09
CA LEU A 83 -9.27 5.92 4.30
C LEU A 83 -9.45 7.21 5.11
N SER A 84 -10.48 7.29 5.94
CA SER A 84 -10.70 8.43 6.84
C SER A 84 -9.58 8.58 7.87
N ASP A 85 -9.15 7.48 8.51
CA ASP A 85 -8.04 7.45 9.47
C ASP A 85 -6.73 7.92 8.79
N ILE A 86 -6.43 7.38 7.60
CA ILE A 86 -5.25 7.79 6.82
C ILE A 86 -5.32 9.28 6.48
N CYS A 87 -6.48 9.75 5.99
CA CYS A 87 -6.66 11.16 5.63
C CYS A 87 -6.43 12.09 6.82
N SER A 88 -6.93 11.74 8.00
CA SER A 88 -6.70 12.48 9.24
C SER A 88 -5.22 12.47 9.62
N LEU A 89 -4.59 11.29 9.60
CA LEU A 89 -3.17 11.14 9.95
C LEU A 89 -2.25 11.97 9.04
N ILE A 90 -2.48 11.98 7.73
CA ILE A 90 -1.63 12.74 6.79
C ILE A 90 -1.85 14.25 6.86
N LYS A 91 -3.01 14.71 7.35
CA LYS A 91 -3.29 16.13 7.59
C LYS A 91 -2.73 16.62 8.91
N GLU A 92 -2.80 15.78 9.95
CA GLU A 92 -2.37 16.13 11.30
C GLU A 92 -0.85 16.00 11.49
N ASN A 93 -0.19 15.19 10.65
CA ASN A 93 1.23 14.92 10.75
C ASN A 93 1.93 15.25 9.43
N ASP A 94 3.16 15.72 9.54
CA ASP A 94 3.97 16.11 8.39
C ASP A 94 4.72 14.91 7.80
N TYR A 95 3.98 13.93 7.24
CA TYR A 95 4.58 12.83 6.49
C TYR A 95 5.07 13.30 5.12
N ASP A 96 6.27 12.87 4.74
CA ASP A 96 6.84 13.12 3.40
C ASP A 96 6.40 12.05 2.39
N VAL A 97 6.27 10.80 2.85
CA VAL A 97 5.97 9.63 2.01
C VAL A 97 4.82 8.83 2.62
N ILE A 98 3.85 8.51 1.78
CA ILE A 98 2.66 7.73 2.12
C ILE A 98 2.63 6.47 1.24
N LEU A 99 2.81 5.30 1.84
CA LEU A 99 2.61 4.01 1.17
C LEU A 99 1.20 3.52 1.43
N LEU A 100 0.46 3.20 0.36
CA LEU A 100 -0.82 2.50 0.40
C LEU A 100 -0.63 1.11 -0.23
N ASP A 101 -0.26 0.13 0.59
CA ASP A 101 0.07 -1.22 0.16
C ASP A 101 -1.18 -2.08 -0.01
N GLU A 102 -1.32 -2.73 -1.18
CA GLU A 102 -2.46 -3.52 -1.63
C GLU A 102 -3.79 -2.73 -1.75
N ILE A 103 -3.72 -1.41 -1.96
CA ILE A 103 -4.90 -0.52 -2.02
C ILE A 103 -5.84 -0.86 -3.18
N PHE A 104 -5.34 -1.37 -4.32
CA PHE A 104 -6.16 -1.58 -5.51
C PHE A 104 -7.21 -2.69 -5.31
N TYR A 105 -7.00 -3.62 -4.39
CA TYR A 105 -8.02 -4.61 -4.05
C TYR A 105 -9.30 -4.00 -3.50
N THR A 106 -9.24 -2.84 -2.85
CA THR A 106 -10.45 -2.14 -2.37
C THR A 106 -11.37 -1.75 -3.52
N VAL A 107 -10.80 -1.34 -4.66
CA VAL A 107 -11.55 -1.00 -5.88
C VAL A 107 -11.93 -2.26 -6.65
N ASN A 108 -11.01 -3.21 -6.80
CA ASN A 108 -11.22 -4.45 -7.56
C ASN A 108 -12.35 -5.30 -6.97
N PHE A 109 -12.54 -5.28 -5.66
CA PHE A 109 -13.66 -5.94 -4.98
C PHE A 109 -14.92 -5.06 -4.86
N GLY A 110 -14.91 -3.85 -5.42
CA GLY A 110 -16.05 -2.92 -5.35
C GLY A 110 -16.36 -2.38 -3.94
N LEU A 111 -15.37 -2.40 -3.05
CA LEU A 111 -15.51 -1.91 -1.66
C LEU A 111 -15.42 -0.38 -1.58
N LEU A 112 -14.59 0.21 -2.44
CA LEU A 112 -14.40 1.64 -2.57
C LEU A 112 -14.54 2.06 -4.03
N ASP A 113 -15.01 3.29 -4.25
CA ASP A 113 -14.89 3.94 -5.55
C ASP A 113 -13.45 4.47 -5.71
N VAL A 114 -12.91 4.41 -6.91
CA VAL A 114 -11.57 4.95 -7.24
C VAL A 114 -11.45 6.42 -6.87
N LYS A 115 -12.54 7.18 -6.96
CA LYS A 115 -12.60 8.60 -6.57
C LYS A 115 -12.30 8.83 -5.10
N GLU A 116 -12.64 7.88 -4.23
CA GLU A 116 -12.34 7.98 -2.80
C GLU A 116 -10.82 7.95 -2.57
N ILE A 117 -10.07 7.15 -3.34
CA ILE A 117 -8.60 7.13 -3.32
C ILE A 117 -8.05 8.43 -3.91
N ILE A 118 -8.55 8.88 -5.05
CA ILE A 118 -8.13 10.13 -5.69
C ILE A 118 -8.33 11.32 -4.75
N ASN A 119 -9.42 11.35 -3.99
CA ASN A 119 -9.69 12.41 -3.01
C ASN A 119 -8.61 12.46 -1.91
N ILE A 120 -8.09 11.31 -1.47
CA ILE A 120 -6.97 11.28 -0.50
C ILE A 120 -5.70 11.82 -1.14
N LEU A 121 -5.37 11.40 -2.36
CA LEU A 121 -4.19 11.90 -3.07
C LEU A 121 -4.21 13.43 -3.24
N ASN A 122 -5.40 14.01 -3.36
CA ASN A 122 -5.61 15.45 -3.53
C ASN A 122 -5.84 16.20 -2.20
N SER A 123 -5.89 15.50 -1.07
CA SER A 123 -6.22 16.12 0.23
C SER A 123 -5.07 16.88 0.86
N VAL A 124 -3.85 16.71 0.37
CA VAL A 124 -2.60 17.35 0.82
C VAL A 124 -1.71 17.64 -0.38
N ASP A 125 -0.71 18.51 -0.18
CA ASP A 125 0.26 18.87 -1.21
C ASP A 125 1.71 18.56 -0.79
N GLY A 126 2.59 18.42 -1.78
CA GLY A 126 4.02 18.26 -1.58
C GLY A 126 4.44 16.89 -1.04
N LYS A 127 3.57 15.87 -1.15
CA LYS A 127 3.81 14.52 -0.64
C LYS A 127 4.17 13.54 -1.76
N CYS A 128 4.80 12.44 -1.39
CA CYS A 128 5.02 11.31 -2.28
C CYS A 128 4.09 10.15 -1.89
N PHE A 129 3.18 9.79 -2.78
CA PHE A 129 2.32 8.61 -2.62
C PHE A 129 2.90 7.44 -3.39
N VAL A 130 2.99 6.28 -2.74
CA VAL A 130 3.36 5.00 -3.35
C VAL A 130 2.17 4.06 -3.19
N LEU A 131 1.60 3.63 -4.31
CA LEU A 131 0.44 2.74 -4.35
C LEU A 131 0.88 1.38 -4.88
N THR A 132 0.47 0.31 -4.22
CA THR A 132 0.77 -1.04 -4.69
C THR A 132 -0.49 -1.89 -4.80
N GLY A 133 -0.42 -2.95 -5.61
CA GLY A 133 -1.49 -3.93 -5.76
C GLY A 133 -1.57 -4.49 -7.16
N ARG A 134 -2.55 -5.39 -7.37
CA ARG A 134 -2.87 -5.92 -8.70
C ARG A 134 -3.93 -5.07 -9.37
N ASN A 135 -3.97 -5.11 -10.70
CA ASN A 135 -5.02 -4.46 -11.51
C ASN A 135 -5.27 -3.01 -11.08
N ALA A 136 -4.24 -2.18 -11.19
CA ALA A 136 -4.37 -0.75 -10.91
C ALA A 136 -5.47 -0.12 -11.78
N PRO A 137 -6.43 0.62 -11.19
CA PRO A 137 -7.46 1.33 -11.96
C PRO A 137 -6.84 2.33 -12.94
N GLN A 138 -7.42 2.42 -14.14
CA GLN A 138 -6.90 3.29 -15.20
C GLN A 138 -6.86 4.76 -14.76
N GLU A 139 -7.87 5.20 -14.02
CA GLU A 139 -7.96 6.57 -13.51
C GLU A 139 -6.79 6.94 -12.59
N LEU A 140 -6.25 5.96 -11.82
CA LEU A 140 -5.05 6.17 -11.02
C LEU A 140 -3.78 6.14 -11.86
N ILE A 141 -3.72 5.29 -12.90
CA ILE A 141 -2.63 5.25 -13.86
C ILE A 141 -2.49 6.58 -14.59
N ASP A 142 -3.61 7.18 -15.00
CA ASP A 142 -3.66 8.42 -15.78
C ASP A 142 -3.12 9.63 -15.00
N ILE A 143 -3.25 9.63 -13.67
CA ILE A 143 -2.76 10.71 -12.80
C ILE A 143 -1.39 10.44 -12.16
N ALA A 144 -0.83 9.24 -12.35
CA ALA A 144 0.45 8.86 -11.76
C ALA A 144 1.64 9.44 -12.54
N ASP A 145 2.68 9.86 -11.81
CA ASP A 145 3.95 10.30 -12.42
C ASP A 145 4.83 9.12 -12.86
N THR A 146 4.66 7.98 -12.21
CA THR A 146 5.43 6.76 -12.53
C THR A 146 4.57 5.53 -12.31
N VAL A 147 4.50 4.66 -13.32
CA VAL A 147 3.82 3.37 -13.23
C VAL A 147 4.79 2.26 -13.61
N SER A 148 5.00 1.31 -12.70
CA SER A 148 5.79 0.11 -12.93
C SER A 148 4.88 -1.11 -12.87
N CYS A 149 4.77 -1.84 -13.97
CA CYS A 149 4.00 -3.08 -14.04
C CYS A 149 4.94 -4.28 -13.96
N ILE A 150 4.86 -5.05 -12.89
CA ILE A 150 5.72 -6.21 -12.61
C ILE A 150 5.04 -7.46 -13.18
N LYS A 151 5.60 -8.03 -14.23
CA LYS A 151 5.12 -9.26 -14.85
C LYS A 151 5.55 -10.49 -14.06
N CYS A 152 4.72 -11.52 -14.07
CA CYS A 152 5.04 -12.84 -13.55
C CYS A 152 5.37 -13.77 -14.71
N GLU A 153 6.65 -14.02 -14.98
CA GLU A 153 7.06 -14.98 -16.00
C GLU A 153 6.99 -16.43 -15.48
N LYS A 154 7.17 -16.62 -14.16
CA LYS A 154 7.14 -17.91 -13.48
C LYS A 154 6.93 -17.67 -11.98
N HIS A 155 6.04 -18.41 -11.36
CA HIS A 155 5.79 -18.29 -9.93
C HIS A 155 6.02 -19.61 -9.18
N ALA A 156 6.70 -19.55 -8.04
CA ALA A 156 6.98 -20.71 -7.19
C ALA A 156 5.69 -21.45 -6.79
N PHE A 157 4.62 -20.72 -6.52
CA PHE A 157 3.31 -21.27 -6.15
C PHE A 157 2.74 -22.21 -7.21
N GLU A 158 2.87 -21.87 -8.50
CA GLU A 158 2.41 -22.71 -9.63
C GLU A 158 3.18 -24.03 -9.73
N GLN A 159 4.36 -24.08 -9.14
CA GLN A 159 5.21 -25.27 -9.08
C GLN A 159 5.06 -26.02 -7.75
N GLY A 160 4.09 -25.66 -6.91
CA GLY A 160 3.88 -26.28 -5.59
C GLY A 160 4.99 -25.97 -4.57
N ILE A 161 5.85 -24.99 -4.85
CA ILE A 161 6.90 -24.55 -3.91
C ILE A 161 6.23 -23.71 -2.83
N LYS A 162 6.40 -24.12 -1.59
CA LYS A 162 5.82 -23.43 -0.41
C LYS A 162 6.50 -22.09 -0.15
N ALA A 163 5.72 -21.14 0.38
CA ALA A 163 6.23 -19.87 0.85
C ALA A 163 7.27 -20.06 1.97
N GLN A 164 8.32 -19.25 1.96
CA GLN A 164 9.46 -19.33 2.86
C GLN A 164 9.54 -18.10 3.76
N THR A 165 9.69 -18.30 5.06
CA THR A 165 9.91 -17.24 6.05
C THR A 165 11.15 -16.41 5.68
N GLY A 166 11.02 -15.09 5.76
CA GLY A 166 12.07 -14.14 5.39
C GLY A 166 12.21 -13.91 3.88
N VAL A 167 11.39 -14.60 3.06
CA VAL A 167 11.38 -14.44 1.60
C VAL A 167 10.00 -14.02 1.11
N GLU A 168 8.93 -14.68 1.52
CA GLU A 168 7.55 -14.34 1.18
C GLU A 168 6.78 -13.68 2.34
N PHE A 169 7.20 -13.92 3.59
CA PHE A 169 6.56 -13.35 4.80
C PHE A 169 7.55 -13.22 5.95
#